data_3bb62d17af6144c6fcac0d9692ca44ef
#
_entry.id   3bb62d17af6144c6fcac0d9692ca44ef
#
_cell.length_a   1.000
_cell.length_b   1.000
_cell.length_c   1.000
_cell.angle_alpha   90.00
_cell.angle_beta   90.00
_cell.angle_gamma   90.00
#
_symmetry.space_group_name_H-M   'P 1'
#
loop_
_entity.id
_entity.type
_entity.pdbx_description
1 polymer ?
#
loop_
_entity_poly.entity_id
_entity_poly.type
_entity_poly.pdbx_seq_one_letter_code
_entity_poly.pdbx_strand_id
1 'polypeptide(L)'
;EFILIISGSNKSATKLYHQSMNLISRALIVNAIVKWFFMKIAIVRLSALGDIVHSMVVLQFIKKHYPDSVIDWIVEKRFQGVLKSNPHINQIHQVIFSSAKESKSLFLFWNELRKIRKLGKYDLVIDMQGLIKSALVARMISSDMTSGFDKDSLRESLAAIFYKRTYKIDYAENVIRRNLSLVSYALNFSVENESINRKEAFLYSAKEYVYDAVSATKKNILLIPGASYSSKCYPKEKFIELTRQIDANYIIIWGN
;
A
#
# COMPACT_ATOMS: atom_id res chain seq x y z
N GLU A 1 -23.86 -15.59 29.91
CA GLU A 1 -23.82 -15.87 31.35
C GLU A 1 -24.25 -17.30 31.59
N PHE A 2 -23.29 -18.21 31.76
CA PHE A 2 -23.56 -19.54 32.38
C PHE A 2 -22.72 -19.61 33.65
N ILE A 3 -23.33 -19.24 34.76
CA ILE A 3 -22.79 -19.50 36.09
C ILE A 3 -23.15 -20.95 36.42
N LEU A 4 -22.19 -21.87 36.31
CA LEU A 4 -22.31 -23.21 36.84
C LEU A 4 -21.91 -23.19 38.31
N ILE A 5 -22.89 -23.21 39.20
CA ILE A 5 -22.67 -23.38 40.65
C ILE A 5 -22.30 -24.84 40.84
N ILE A 6 -21.02 -25.14 40.98
CA ILE A 6 -20.56 -26.44 41.46
C ILE A 6 -20.27 -26.27 42.96
N SER A 7 -21.26 -26.59 43.79
CA SER A 7 -21.05 -26.82 45.20
C SER A 7 -20.50 -28.23 45.41
N GLY A 8 -19.21 -28.33 45.68
CA GLY A 8 -18.56 -29.59 46.01
C GLY A 8 -17.06 -29.44 46.04
N SER A 9 -16.45 -29.56 47.20
CA SER A 9 -15.03 -29.39 47.46
C SER A 9 -14.19 -30.49 46.80
N ASN A 10 -13.96 -30.37 45.49
CA ASN A 10 -13.03 -31.25 44.81
C ASN A 10 -11.83 -30.45 44.29
N LYS A 11 -10.78 -30.35 45.13
CA LYS A 11 -9.52 -29.68 44.82
C LYS A 11 -8.88 -30.19 43.49
N SER A 12 -9.18 -31.41 43.08
CA SER A 12 -8.72 -31.99 41.82
C SER A 12 -9.42 -31.37 40.61
N ALA A 13 -10.73 -31.14 40.69
CA ALA A 13 -11.50 -30.52 39.59
C ALA A 13 -11.12 -29.06 39.38
N THR A 14 -10.89 -28.31 40.46
CA THR A 14 -10.42 -26.92 40.40
C THR A 14 -9.02 -26.84 39.81
N LYS A 15 -8.12 -27.76 40.17
CA LYS A 15 -6.75 -27.82 39.62
C LYS A 15 -6.74 -28.16 38.10
N LEU A 16 -7.59 -29.10 37.67
CA LEU A 16 -7.78 -29.43 36.25
C LEU A 16 -8.40 -28.30 35.47
N TYR A 17 -9.37 -27.57 36.03
CA TYR A 17 -9.93 -26.38 35.41
C TYR A 17 -8.89 -25.27 35.21
N HIS A 18 -8.09 -24.96 36.23
CA HIS A 18 -7.00 -23.98 36.12
C HIS A 18 -5.88 -24.43 35.16
N GLN A 19 -5.58 -25.72 35.09
CA GLN A 19 -4.63 -26.24 34.10
C GLN A 19 -5.17 -26.13 32.67
N SER A 20 -6.43 -26.46 32.43
CA SER A 20 -7.07 -26.36 31.12
C SER A 20 -7.23 -24.89 30.66
N MET A 21 -7.59 -23.99 31.57
CA MET A 21 -7.65 -22.55 31.29
C MET A 21 -6.26 -21.97 30.97
N ASN A 22 -5.22 -22.41 31.66
CA ASN A 22 -3.83 -22.03 31.32
C ASN A 22 -3.37 -22.59 29.98
N LEU A 23 -3.76 -23.79 29.60
CA LEU A 23 -3.47 -24.37 28.29
C LEU A 23 -4.21 -23.65 27.16
N ILE A 24 -5.50 -23.33 27.36
CA ILE A 24 -6.32 -22.60 26.40
C ILE A 24 -5.78 -21.16 26.22
N SER A 25 -5.43 -20.45 27.30
CA SER A 25 -4.87 -19.13 27.23
C SER A 25 -3.49 -19.13 26.57
N ARG A 26 -2.63 -20.11 26.85
CA ARG A 26 -1.34 -20.29 26.15
C ARG A 26 -1.52 -20.58 24.67
N ALA A 27 -2.47 -21.46 24.30
CA ALA A 27 -2.78 -21.75 22.90
C ALA A 27 -3.32 -20.52 22.16
N LEU A 28 -4.16 -19.71 22.80
CA LEU A 28 -4.67 -18.45 22.25
C LEU A 28 -3.54 -17.42 22.08
N ILE A 29 -2.65 -17.30 23.04
CA ILE A 29 -1.48 -16.41 22.96
C ILE A 29 -0.54 -16.88 21.85
N VAL A 30 -0.22 -18.16 21.77
CA VAL A 30 0.63 -18.74 20.71
C VAL A 30 -0.01 -18.52 19.34
N ASN A 31 -1.32 -18.79 19.18
CA ASN A 31 -2.04 -18.53 17.93
C ASN A 31 -2.06 -17.05 17.57
N ALA A 32 -2.22 -16.16 18.55
CA ALA A 32 -2.13 -14.72 18.31
C ALA A 32 -0.72 -14.32 17.87
N ILE A 33 0.31 -14.83 18.52
CA ILE A 33 1.73 -14.57 18.15
C ILE A 33 2.01 -15.13 16.76
N VAL A 34 1.65 -16.37 16.46
CA VAL A 34 1.84 -16.98 15.13
C VAL A 34 1.10 -16.19 14.06
N LYS A 35 -0.13 -15.74 14.33
CA LYS A 35 -0.91 -14.92 13.41
C LYS A 35 -0.24 -13.55 13.14
N TRP A 36 0.48 -12.99 14.11
CA TRP A 36 1.25 -11.75 13.93
C TRP A 36 2.48 -11.96 13.04
N PHE A 37 3.15 -13.12 13.14
CA PHE A 37 4.31 -13.44 12.30
C PHE A 37 3.93 -13.66 10.83
N PHE A 38 2.78 -14.29 10.54
CA PHE A 38 2.35 -14.63 9.18
C PHE A 38 1.18 -13.77 8.67
N MET A 39 1.14 -12.51 9.08
CA MET A 39 0.07 -11.59 8.70
C MET A 39 -0.04 -11.41 7.19
N LYS A 40 -1.23 -11.63 6.61
CA LYS A 40 -1.53 -11.37 5.21
C LYS A 40 -2.16 -9.99 5.04
N ILE A 41 -1.46 -9.11 4.34
CA ILE A 41 -1.81 -7.70 4.18
C ILE A 41 -2.14 -7.42 2.71
N ALA A 42 -3.26 -6.76 2.44
CA ALA A 42 -3.56 -6.20 1.13
C ALA A 42 -3.41 -4.68 1.16
N ILE A 43 -2.61 -4.14 0.27
CA ILE A 43 -2.45 -2.70 0.06
C ILE A 43 -3.28 -2.29 -1.15
N VAL A 44 -4.15 -1.30 -0.98
CA VAL A 44 -4.93 -0.71 -2.05
C VAL A 44 -4.35 0.65 -2.40
N ARG A 45 -3.69 0.74 -3.56
CA ARG A 45 -3.26 1.99 -4.19
C ARG A 45 -3.34 1.82 -5.69
N LEU A 46 -4.44 2.28 -6.28
CA LEU A 46 -4.82 2.00 -7.68
C LEU A 46 -4.09 2.92 -8.66
N SER A 47 -3.86 4.17 -8.28
CA SER A 47 -3.33 5.26 -9.11
C SER A 47 -2.89 6.46 -8.23
N ALA A 48 -2.19 7.49 -8.74
CA ALA A 48 -1.51 7.55 -10.01
C ALA A 48 -0.07 7.01 -9.87
N LEU A 49 0.71 6.96 -10.97
CA LEU A 49 2.06 6.38 -10.95
C LEU A 49 2.96 6.95 -9.83
N GLY A 50 3.07 8.28 -9.75
CA GLY A 50 3.89 8.94 -8.72
C GLY A 50 3.42 8.60 -7.30
N ASP A 51 2.12 8.57 -7.07
CA ASP A 51 1.55 8.22 -5.77
C ASP A 51 1.81 6.76 -5.40
N ILE A 52 1.78 5.84 -6.38
CA ILE A 52 2.14 4.44 -6.17
C ILE A 52 3.61 4.35 -5.75
N VAL A 53 4.51 5.05 -6.46
CA VAL A 53 5.94 5.11 -6.12
C VAL A 53 6.14 5.61 -4.70
N HIS A 54 5.52 6.74 -4.31
CA HIS A 54 5.61 7.26 -2.95
C HIS A 54 5.06 6.27 -1.90
N SER A 55 4.03 5.52 -2.26
CA SER A 55 3.43 4.54 -1.36
C SER A 55 4.30 3.30 -1.16
N MET A 56 5.14 2.92 -2.14
CA MET A 56 6.02 1.75 -2.03
C MET A 56 7.03 1.86 -0.88
N VAL A 57 7.35 3.07 -0.45
CA VAL A 57 8.25 3.31 0.70
C VAL A 57 7.79 2.58 1.96
N VAL A 58 6.48 2.38 2.16
CA VAL A 58 5.95 1.72 3.36
C VAL A 58 6.38 0.25 3.48
N LEU A 59 6.67 -0.40 2.34
CA LEU A 59 6.97 -1.84 2.30
C LEU A 59 8.19 -2.22 3.15
N GLN A 60 9.27 -1.44 3.07
CA GLN A 60 10.48 -1.69 3.87
C GLN A 60 10.21 -1.56 5.37
N PHE A 61 9.34 -0.60 5.76
CA PHE A 61 8.96 -0.42 7.17
C PHE A 61 8.06 -1.54 7.66
N ILE A 62 7.12 -2.01 6.83
CA ILE A 62 6.31 -3.19 7.16
C ILE A 62 7.23 -4.39 7.35
N LYS A 63 8.14 -4.66 6.41
CA LYS A 63 9.04 -5.81 6.47
C LYS A 63 10.05 -5.73 7.61
N LYS A 64 10.44 -4.53 8.03
CA LYS A 64 11.29 -4.33 9.21
C LYS A 64 10.61 -4.79 10.51
N HIS A 65 9.31 -4.55 10.65
CA HIS A 65 8.54 -4.89 11.86
C HIS A 65 7.84 -6.26 11.75
N TYR A 66 7.50 -6.68 10.53
CA TYR A 66 6.80 -7.93 10.21
C TYR A 66 7.50 -8.62 9.04
N PRO A 67 8.70 -9.20 9.24
CA PRO A 67 9.54 -9.76 8.17
C PRO A 67 8.82 -10.86 7.38
N ASP A 68 8.03 -11.70 8.06
CA ASP A 68 7.32 -12.84 7.46
C ASP A 68 5.91 -12.48 6.94
N SER A 69 5.51 -11.21 7.00
CA SER A 69 4.22 -10.78 6.45
C SER A 69 4.12 -11.04 4.95
N VAL A 70 2.96 -11.48 4.50
CA VAL A 70 2.65 -11.64 3.07
C VAL A 70 1.90 -10.40 2.60
N ILE A 71 2.50 -9.66 1.66
CA ILE A 71 1.95 -8.38 1.19
C ILE A 71 1.51 -8.52 -0.26
N ASP A 72 0.22 -8.34 -0.51
CA ASP A 72 -0.36 -8.26 -1.84
C ASP A 72 -0.73 -6.80 -2.16
N TRP A 73 -0.60 -6.41 -3.43
CA TRP A 73 -0.89 -5.04 -3.87
C TRP A 73 -1.98 -5.01 -4.93
N ILE A 74 -3.00 -4.18 -4.72
CA ILE A 74 -4.09 -3.97 -5.68
C ILE A 74 -3.84 -2.65 -6.42
N VAL A 75 -3.77 -2.73 -7.77
CA VAL A 75 -3.35 -1.62 -8.62
C VAL A 75 -4.10 -1.63 -9.97
N GLU A 76 -4.30 -0.48 -10.59
CA GLU A 76 -4.74 -0.43 -11.99
C GLU A 76 -3.69 -1.04 -12.93
N LYS A 77 -4.13 -1.89 -13.87
CA LYS A 77 -3.30 -2.67 -14.80
C LYS A 77 -2.18 -1.85 -15.44
N ARG A 78 -2.46 -0.61 -15.86
CA ARG A 78 -1.50 0.27 -16.53
C ARG A 78 -0.30 0.67 -15.66
N PHE A 79 -0.42 0.58 -14.33
CA PHE A 79 0.63 0.98 -13.39
C PHE A 79 1.36 -0.19 -12.74
N GLN A 80 0.98 -1.43 -13.03
CA GLN A 80 1.55 -2.61 -12.38
C GLN A 80 3.07 -2.75 -12.59
N GLY A 81 3.57 -2.21 -13.71
CA GLY A 81 4.98 -2.37 -14.11
C GLY A 81 5.97 -1.92 -13.03
N VAL A 82 5.66 -0.82 -12.32
CA VAL A 82 6.54 -0.26 -11.29
C VAL A 82 6.64 -1.15 -10.03
N LEU A 83 5.69 -2.07 -9.83
CA LEU A 83 5.62 -2.95 -8.67
C LEU A 83 6.28 -4.32 -8.90
N LYS A 84 6.44 -4.75 -10.17
CA LYS A 84 6.74 -6.15 -10.54
C LYS A 84 8.03 -6.72 -9.95
N SER A 85 9.04 -5.90 -9.77
CA SER A 85 10.34 -6.35 -9.29
C SER A 85 10.56 -6.09 -7.80
N ASN A 86 9.54 -5.63 -7.08
CA ASN A 86 9.68 -5.34 -5.67
C ASN A 86 9.68 -6.64 -4.83
N PRO A 87 10.77 -6.97 -4.11
CA PRO A 87 10.90 -8.24 -3.38
C PRO A 87 9.97 -8.35 -2.18
N HIS A 88 9.35 -7.24 -1.74
CA HIS A 88 8.45 -7.21 -0.60
C HIS A 88 6.99 -7.45 -0.97
N ILE A 89 6.68 -7.50 -2.27
CA ILE A 89 5.32 -7.76 -2.78
C ILE A 89 5.22 -9.23 -3.18
N ASN A 90 4.27 -9.94 -2.58
CA ASN A 90 4.00 -11.34 -2.89
C ASN A 90 3.19 -11.48 -4.18
N GLN A 91 2.07 -10.76 -4.29
CA GLN A 91 1.23 -10.77 -5.49
C GLN A 91 0.73 -9.37 -5.86
N ILE A 92 0.62 -9.11 -7.17
CA ILE A 92 0.06 -7.88 -7.72
C ILE A 92 -1.29 -8.22 -8.37
N HIS A 93 -2.36 -7.73 -7.77
CA HIS A 93 -3.72 -7.89 -8.26
C HIS A 93 -4.13 -6.70 -9.10
N GLN A 94 -4.44 -6.96 -10.36
CA GLN A 94 -4.77 -5.92 -11.33
C GLN A 94 -6.28 -5.68 -11.38
N VAL A 95 -6.66 -4.40 -11.46
CA VAL A 95 -8.02 -3.96 -11.78
C VAL A 95 -8.01 -3.08 -13.03
N ILE A 96 -9.11 -3.08 -13.78
CA ILE A 96 -9.24 -2.32 -15.03
C ILE A 96 -10.49 -1.43 -14.90
N PHE A 97 -10.32 -0.28 -14.25
CA PHE A 97 -11.41 0.69 -14.12
C PHE A 97 -11.43 1.74 -15.24
N SER A 98 -10.34 1.89 -16.00
CA SER A 98 -10.29 2.79 -17.16
C SER A 98 -11.34 2.41 -18.21
N SER A 99 -11.43 1.14 -18.57
CA SER A 99 -12.42 0.65 -19.53
C SER A 99 -13.87 0.87 -19.06
N ALA A 100 -14.14 0.71 -17.75
CA ALA A 100 -15.45 0.97 -17.18
C ALA A 100 -15.79 2.47 -17.22
N LYS A 101 -14.82 3.36 -17.03
CA LYS A 101 -14.98 4.80 -17.13
C LYS A 101 -15.22 5.26 -18.57
N GLU A 102 -14.44 4.76 -19.52
CA GLU A 102 -14.54 5.09 -20.94
C GLU A 102 -15.89 4.64 -21.53
N SER A 103 -16.30 3.42 -21.21
CA SER A 103 -17.60 2.87 -21.66
C SER A 103 -18.80 3.30 -20.81
N LYS A 104 -18.59 4.04 -19.70
CA LYS A 104 -19.61 4.38 -18.69
C LYS A 104 -20.38 3.15 -18.18
N SER A 105 -19.77 1.98 -18.20
CA SER A 105 -20.41 0.71 -17.89
C SER A 105 -20.27 0.34 -16.41
N LEU A 106 -21.38 0.44 -15.67
CA LEU A 106 -21.44 -0.07 -14.30
C LEU A 106 -21.21 -1.59 -14.21
N PHE A 107 -21.61 -2.33 -15.24
CA PHE A 107 -21.40 -3.78 -15.29
C PHE A 107 -19.92 -4.15 -15.28
N LEU A 108 -19.07 -3.48 -16.07
CA LEU A 108 -17.63 -3.69 -16.08
C LEU A 108 -17.02 -3.34 -14.72
N PHE A 109 -17.46 -2.25 -14.10
CA PHE A 109 -17.01 -1.88 -12.75
C PHE A 109 -17.33 -2.98 -11.73
N TRP A 110 -18.56 -3.48 -11.71
CA TRP A 110 -18.98 -4.55 -10.80
C TRP A 110 -18.26 -5.88 -11.05
N ASN A 111 -17.92 -6.19 -12.31
CA ASN A 111 -17.13 -7.38 -12.64
C ASN A 111 -15.71 -7.31 -12.05
N GLU A 112 -15.07 -6.14 -12.10
CA GLU A 112 -13.77 -5.95 -11.45
C GLU A 112 -13.88 -6.12 -9.92
N LEU A 113 -14.90 -5.56 -9.28
CA LEU A 113 -15.13 -5.77 -7.85
C LEU A 113 -15.39 -7.24 -7.49
N ARG A 114 -16.10 -7.99 -8.34
CA ARG A 114 -16.31 -9.44 -8.12
C ARG A 114 -15.01 -10.23 -8.18
N LYS A 115 -14.06 -9.86 -9.05
CA LYS A 115 -12.72 -10.46 -9.08
C LYS A 115 -11.98 -10.24 -7.77
N ILE A 116 -12.02 -9.02 -7.25
CA ILE A 116 -11.40 -8.64 -5.97
C ILE A 116 -11.97 -9.47 -4.81
N ARG A 117 -13.28 -9.70 -4.78
CA ARG A 117 -13.91 -10.52 -3.74
C ARG A 117 -13.40 -11.97 -3.69
N LYS A 118 -12.82 -12.48 -4.78
CA LYS A 118 -12.29 -13.84 -4.90
C LYS A 118 -10.83 -13.98 -4.44
N LEU A 119 -10.16 -12.91 -4.02
CA LEU A 119 -8.74 -12.93 -3.64
C LEU A 119 -8.43 -13.70 -2.34
N GLY A 120 -9.47 -14.22 -1.67
CA GLY A 120 -9.32 -14.91 -0.40
C GLY A 120 -9.35 -13.95 0.80
N LYS A 121 -9.01 -14.46 1.97
CA LYS A 121 -9.08 -13.70 3.22
C LYS A 121 -7.72 -13.08 3.56
N TYR A 122 -7.75 -11.83 4.02
CA TYR A 122 -6.63 -11.09 4.55
C TYR A 122 -6.86 -10.76 6.03
N ASP A 123 -5.79 -10.61 6.78
CA ASP A 123 -5.86 -10.11 8.16
C ASP A 123 -6.12 -8.62 8.18
N LEU A 124 -5.47 -7.89 7.24
CA LEU A 124 -5.55 -6.45 7.14
C LEU A 124 -5.60 -5.98 5.69
N VAL A 125 -6.50 -5.05 5.42
CA VAL A 125 -6.54 -4.28 4.16
C VAL A 125 -6.25 -2.82 4.49
N ILE A 126 -5.32 -2.19 3.78
CA ILE A 126 -4.96 -0.78 3.95
C ILE A 126 -5.21 -0.04 2.64
N ASP A 127 -6.16 0.91 2.65
CA ASP A 127 -6.37 1.82 1.53
C ASP A 127 -5.56 3.10 1.73
N MET A 128 -4.47 3.22 0.96
CA MET A 128 -3.62 4.41 0.97
C MET A 128 -4.04 5.46 -0.07
N GLN A 129 -5.09 5.20 -0.85
CA GLN A 129 -5.58 6.15 -1.86
C GLN A 129 -6.66 7.09 -1.31
N GLY A 130 -7.64 6.54 -0.59
CA GLY A 130 -8.66 7.33 0.07
C GLY A 130 -9.66 8.00 -0.88
N LEU A 131 -10.02 7.33 -1.98
CA LEU A 131 -11.11 7.71 -2.87
C LEU A 131 -12.24 6.70 -2.76
N ILE A 132 -13.48 7.09 -3.08
CA ILE A 132 -14.64 6.19 -3.03
C ILE A 132 -14.38 4.89 -3.81
N LYS A 133 -13.76 5.01 -4.99
CA LYS A 133 -13.41 3.86 -5.82
C LYS A 133 -12.47 2.88 -5.11
N SER A 134 -11.41 3.37 -4.49
CA SER A 134 -10.44 2.53 -3.77
C SER A 134 -11.02 1.98 -2.47
N ALA A 135 -11.83 2.76 -1.78
CA ALA A 135 -12.53 2.33 -0.57
C ALA A 135 -13.52 1.19 -0.84
N LEU A 136 -14.25 1.23 -1.97
CA LEU A 136 -15.08 0.13 -2.42
C LEU A 136 -14.24 -1.13 -2.70
N VAL A 137 -13.10 -0.99 -3.39
CA VAL A 137 -12.17 -2.11 -3.60
C VAL A 137 -11.72 -2.68 -2.27
N ALA A 138 -11.25 -1.85 -1.35
CA ALA A 138 -10.81 -2.28 -0.02
C ALA A 138 -11.92 -3.00 0.77
N ARG A 139 -13.16 -2.52 0.67
CA ARG A 139 -14.34 -3.10 1.34
C ARG A 139 -14.75 -4.45 0.76
N MET A 140 -14.51 -4.67 -0.55
CA MET A 140 -14.84 -5.93 -1.24
C MET A 140 -13.84 -7.04 -0.95
N ILE A 141 -12.62 -6.73 -0.51
CA ILE A 141 -11.65 -7.73 -0.07
C ILE A 141 -12.12 -8.31 1.27
N SER A 142 -12.20 -9.63 1.36
CA SER A 142 -12.49 -10.30 2.62
C SER A 142 -11.36 -10.07 3.62
N SER A 143 -11.66 -9.43 4.75
CA SER A 143 -10.63 -9.13 5.76
C SER A 143 -11.18 -9.02 7.18
N ASP A 144 -10.33 -9.31 8.15
CA ASP A 144 -10.63 -9.09 9.56
C ASP A 144 -10.70 -7.58 9.87
N MET A 145 -9.78 -6.79 9.27
CA MET A 145 -9.68 -5.34 9.45
C MET A 145 -9.46 -4.62 8.13
N THR A 146 -10.15 -3.50 7.94
CA THR A 146 -9.94 -2.56 6.83
C THR A 146 -9.61 -1.18 7.39
N SER A 147 -8.44 -0.65 7.02
CA SER A 147 -7.94 0.65 7.48
C SER A 147 -7.80 1.64 6.34
N GLY A 148 -8.10 2.89 6.60
CA GLY A 148 -7.93 4.00 5.67
C GLY A 148 -7.85 5.33 6.41
N PHE A 149 -7.84 6.43 5.67
CA PHE A 149 -7.83 7.77 6.24
C PHE A 149 -9.21 8.17 6.78
N ASP A 150 -9.22 9.01 7.80
CA ASP A 150 -10.42 9.63 8.35
C ASP A 150 -11.06 10.62 7.36
N LYS A 151 -12.36 10.89 7.53
CA LYS A 151 -13.15 11.78 6.66
C LYS A 151 -12.53 13.18 6.46
N ASP A 152 -11.91 13.73 7.51
CA ASP A 152 -11.29 15.06 7.47
C ASP A 152 -9.92 15.04 6.78
N SER A 153 -9.36 13.85 6.58
CA SER A 153 -8.08 13.60 5.93
C SER A 153 -8.20 13.25 4.45
N LEU A 154 -9.41 13.29 3.87
CA LEU A 154 -9.70 12.83 2.52
C LEU A 154 -10.28 13.93 1.66
N ARG A 155 -9.96 13.90 0.36
CA ARG A 155 -10.66 14.73 -0.63
C ARG A 155 -12.11 14.27 -0.85
N GLU A 156 -12.33 12.95 -0.81
CA GLU A 156 -13.64 12.30 -0.92
C GLU A 156 -14.01 11.72 0.45
N SER A 157 -14.50 12.56 1.35
CA SER A 157 -14.78 12.23 2.76
C SER A 157 -15.69 11.01 2.96
N LEU A 158 -16.60 10.75 2.00
CA LEU A 158 -17.46 9.57 2.01
C LEU A 158 -16.71 8.25 1.92
N ALA A 159 -15.46 8.24 1.46
CA ALA A 159 -14.64 7.02 1.43
C ALA A 159 -14.42 6.43 2.84
N ALA A 160 -14.38 7.29 3.86
CA ALA A 160 -14.13 6.87 5.24
C ALA A 160 -15.17 5.88 5.79
N ILE A 161 -16.42 5.90 5.31
CA ILE A 161 -17.48 5.00 5.78
C ILE A 161 -17.22 3.51 5.46
N PHE A 162 -16.35 3.23 4.51
CA PHE A 162 -16.01 1.87 4.09
C PHE A 162 -14.91 1.22 4.94
N TYR A 163 -14.24 2.00 5.81
CA TYR A 163 -13.16 1.49 6.66
C TYR A 163 -13.69 1.15 8.05
N LYS A 164 -13.19 0.05 8.62
CA LYS A 164 -13.46 -0.33 10.01
C LYS A 164 -12.61 0.50 11.00
N ARG A 165 -11.45 0.97 10.54
CA ARG A 165 -10.51 1.74 11.34
C ARG A 165 -9.97 2.89 10.50
N THR A 166 -10.06 4.12 11.01
CA THR A 166 -9.63 5.32 10.30
C THR A 166 -8.50 6.02 11.03
N TYR A 167 -7.61 6.67 10.27
CA TYR A 167 -6.51 7.46 10.79
C TYR A 167 -6.64 8.92 10.36
N LYS A 168 -6.61 9.84 11.33
CA LYS A 168 -6.69 11.28 11.09
C LYS A 168 -5.30 11.87 10.92
N ILE A 169 -5.07 12.56 9.81
CA ILE A 169 -3.84 13.28 9.48
C ILE A 169 -4.17 14.43 8.55
N ASP A 170 -3.42 15.52 8.61
CA ASP A 170 -3.63 16.65 7.71
C ASP A 170 -3.50 16.21 6.24
N TYR A 171 -4.45 16.66 5.41
CA TYR A 171 -4.41 16.39 3.97
C TYR A 171 -3.21 17.03 3.28
N ALA A 172 -2.72 18.16 3.79
CA ALA A 172 -1.56 18.89 3.27
C ALA A 172 -0.20 18.28 3.69
N GLU A 173 -0.20 17.31 4.62
CA GLU A 173 1.03 16.64 5.06
C GLU A 173 1.70 15.90 3.89
N ASN A 174 3.01 15.76 3.94
CA ASN A 174 3.79 15.03 2.94
C ASN A 174 3.24 13.63 2.69
N VAL A 175 3.08 13.24 1.42
CA VAL A 175 2.43 11.98 1.02
C VAL A 175 3.13 10.74 1.58
N ILE A 176 4.45 10.74 1.70
CA ILE A 176 5.21 9.62 2.29
C ILE A 176 4.89 9.52 3.78
N ARG A 177 4.90 10.65 4.50
CA ARG A 177 4.52 10.68 5.92
C ARG A 177 3.09 10.24 6.13
N ARG A 178 2.15 10.70 5.32
CA ARG A 178 0.75 10.27 5.39
C ARG A 178 0.61 8.77 5.26
N ASN A 179 1.24 8.18 4.23
CA ASN A 179 1.16 6.74 3.99
C ASN A 179 1.81 5.94 5.11
N LEU A 180 2.98 6.36 5.58
CA LEU A 180 3.67 5.70 6.70
C LEU A 180 2.88 5.81 8.00
N SER A 181 2.31 6.97 8.32
CA SER A 181 1.50 7.15 9.52
C SER A 181 0.25 6.26 9.51
N LEU A 182 -0.45 6.17 8.36
CA LEU A 182 -1.58 5.26 8.23
C LEU A 182 -1.17 3.79 8.45
N VAL A 183 -0.08 3.36 7.81
CA VAL A 183 0.42 1.98 7.91
C VAL A 183 0.90 1.68 9.33
N SER A 184 1.65 2.59 9.95
CA SER A 184 2.12 2.46 11.33
C SER A 184 0.96 2.33 12.32
N TYR A 185 -0.08 3.16 12.14
CA TYR A 185 -1.29 3.08 12.95
C TYR A 185 -2.04 1.76 12.73
N ALA A 186 -2.19 1.32 11.47
CA ALA A 186 -2.92 0.10 11.13
C ALA A 186 -2.23 -1.16 11.69
N LEU A 187 -0.89 -1.16 11.73
CA LEU A 187 -0.04 -2.27 12.15
C LEU A 187 0.54 -2.10 13.56
N ASN A 188 0.20 -0.99 14.25
CA ASN A 188 0.63 -0.71 15.62
C ASN A 188 2.15 -0.71 15.83
N PHE A 189 2.89 -0.02 14.94
CA PHE A 189 4.31 0.30 15.14
C PHE A 189 4.57 1.80 14.98
N SER A 190 5.74 2.26 15.37
CA SER A 190 6.16 3.65 15.21
C SER A 190 7.31 3.79 14.23
N VAL A 191 7.33 4.91 13.49
CA VAL A 191 8.42 5.27 12.58
C VAL A 191 8.96 6.63 12.98
N GLU A 192 10.25 6.68 13.27
CA GLU A 192 10.95 7.92 13.55
C GLU A 192 11.18 8.72 12.27
N ASN A 193 11.12 10.06 12.36
CA ASN A 193 11.31 10.94 11.22
C ASN A 193 12.67 10.75 10.54
N GLU A 194 13.72 10.48 11.30
CA GLU A 194 15.06 10.19 10.77
C GLU A 194 15.09 8.92 9.91
N SER A 195 14.34 7.90 10.29
CA SER A 195 14.22 6.66 9.51
C SER A 195 13.63 6.91 8.14
N ILE A 196 12.70 7.88 8.00
CA ILE A 196 12.13 8.27 6.72
C ILE A 196 13.19 8.90 5.81
N ASN A 197 14.09 9.71 6.36
CA ASN A 197 15.17 10.35 5.62
C ASN A 197 16.26 9.35 5.21
N ARG A 198 16.48 8.31 6.02
CA ARG A 198 17.45 7.23 5.78
C ARG A 198 16.86 6.00 5.08
N LYS A 199 15.67 6.14 4.46
CA LYS A 199 15.01 5.05 3.74
C LYS A 199 15.93 4.46 2.67
N GLU A 200 15.89 3.15 2.53
CA GLU A 200 16.59 2.41 1.49
C GLU A 200 15.93 2.62 0.12
N ALA A 201 16.61 2.18 -0.93
CA ALA A 201 16.03 2.11 -2.27
C ALA A 201 14.78 1.21 -2.24
N PHE A 202 13.71 1.66 -2.89
CA PHE A 202 12.41 0.98 -2.88
C PHE A 202 11.82 0.79 -4.29
N LEU A 203 12.55 1.20 -5.32
CA LEU A 203 12.28 0.88 -6.72
C LEU A 203 13.28 -0.16 -7.17
N TYR A 204 12.78 -1.20 -7.80
CA TYR A 204 13.57 -2.34 -8.20
C TYR A 204 13.39 -2.62 -9.70
N SER A 205 14.46 -3.01 -10.37
CA SER A 205 14.43 -3.54 -11.73
C SER A 205 14.97 -4.96 -11.74
N ALA A 206 14.27 -5.87 -12.41
CA ALA A 206 14.73 -7.25 -12.57
C ALA A 206 15.85 -7.39 -13.61
N LYS A 207 16.08 -6.35 -14.41
CA LYS A 207 17.06 -6.34 -15.50
C LYS A 207 17.95 -5.11 -15.37
N GLU A 208 19.23 -5.31 -15.50
CA GLU A 208 20.13 -4.22 -15.84
C GLU A 208 19.95 -3.89 -17.32
N TYR A 209 19.64 -2.65 -17.59
CA TYR A 209 19.55 -2.15 -18.95
C TYR A 209 20.77 -1.27 -19.23
N VAL A 210 21.55 -1.65 -20.24
CA VAL A 210 22.52 -0.76 -20.85
C VAL A 210 21.80 0.02 -21.91
N TYR A 211 21.80 1.33 -21.78
CA TYR A 211 21.17 2.23 -22.77
C TYR A 211 22.26 2.84 -23.63
N ASP A 212 22.26 2.57 -24.91
CA ASP A 212 23.22 3.13 -25.87
C ASP A 212 23.16 4.67 -25.91
N ALA A 213 22.04 5.26 -25.50
CA ALA A 213 21.88 6.69 -25.35
C ALA A 213 22.69 7.31 -24.20
N VAL A 214 23.24 6.48 -23.28
CA VAL A 214 24.04 6.98 -22.16
C VAL A 214 25.51 7.15 -22.58
N SER A 215 26.03 8.38 -22.52
CA SER A 215 27.43 8.68 -22.80
C SER A 215 28.33 8.24 -21.67
N ALA A 216 29.45 7.55 -21.98
CA ALA A 216 30.49 7.21 -21.02
C ALA A 216 31.43 8.38 -20.72
N THR A 217 31.49 9.40 -21.58
CA THR A 217 32.48 10.49 -21.53
C THR A 217 31.90 11.86 -21.18
N LYS A 218 30.60 12.06 -21.39
CA LYS A 218 29.91 13.32 -21.09
C LYS A 218 28.93 13.14 -19.89
N LYS A 219 28.61 14.26 -19.26
CA LYS A 219 27.50 14.31 -18.30
C LYS A 219 26.20 13.93 -18.99
N ASN A 220 25.42 13.02 -18.41
CA ASN A 220 24.11 12.64 -18.94
C ASN A 220 23.02 13.45 -18.22
N ILE A 221 22.23 14.20 -18.98
CA ILE A 221 21.10 14.99 -18.49
C ILE A 221 19.81 14.42 -19.07
N LEU A 222 18.94 13.97 -18.17
CA LEU A 222 17.63 13.43 -18.52
C LEU A 222 16.58 14.54 -18.51
N LEU A 223 15.94 14.77 -19.66
CA LEU A 223 14.87 15.75 -19.82
C LEU A 223 13.53 15.02 -19.87
N ILE A 224 12.59 15.40 -18.99
CA ILE A 224 11.24 14.85 -18.92
C ILE A 224 10.23 15.99 -19.12
N PRO A 225 9.94 16.38 -20.37
CA PRO A 225 9.12 17.56 -20.67
C PRO A 225 7.62 17.37 -20.40
N GLY A 226 7.17 16.13 -20.35
CA GLY A 226 5.74 15.82 -20.23
C GLY A 226 5.20 15.96 -18.79
N ALA A 227 4.01 16.57 -18.66
CA ALA A 227 3.25 16.60 -17.40
C ALA A 227 1.76 16.51 -17.68
N SER A 228 0.98 16.13 -16.64
CA SER A 228 -0.48 15.96 -16.74
C SER A 228 -1.24 17.27 -16.98
N TYR A 229 -0.64 18.41 -16.68
CA TYR A 229 -1.21 19.74 -16.86
C TYR A 229 -0.19 20.65 -17.52
N SER A 230 -0.63 21.51 -18.45
CA SER A 230 0.22 22.49 -19.15
C SER A 230 0.96 23.41 -18.20
N SER A 231 0.34 23.80 -17.08
CA SER A 231 0.96 24.64 -16.04
C SER A 231 2.16 23.97 -15.33
N LYS A 232 2.34 22.67 -15.49
CA LYS A 232 3.47 21.90 -14.95
C LYS A 232 4.52 21.58 -16.00
N CYS A 233 4.28 21.94 -17.27
CA CYS A 233 5.25 21.74 -18.34
C CYS A 233 6.25 22.87 -18.33
N TYR A 234 7.54 22.54 -18.37
CA TYR A 234 8.59 23.54 -18.57
C TYR A 234 8.59 23.97 -20.05
N PRO A 235 8.70 25.29 -20.37
CA PRO A 235 8.62 25.76 -21.72
C PRO A 235 9.71 25.16 -22.61
N LYS A 236 9.35 24.81 -23.87
CA LYS A 236 10.26 24.20 -24.83
C LYS A 236 11.49 25.09 -25.10
N GLU A 237 11.26 26.38 -25.18
CA GLU A 237 12.29 27.39 -25.44
C GLU A 237 13.35 27.39 -24.33
N LYS A 238 12.93 27.18 -23.08
CA LYS A 238 13.83 27.10 -21.94
C LYS A 238 14.64 25.80 -21.91
N PHE A 239 14.10 24.70 -22.39
CA PHE A 239 14.89 23.47 -22.59
C PHE A 239 15.96 23.71 -23.66
N ILE A 240 15.63 24.38 -24.78
CA ILE A 240 16.59 24.73 -25.85
C ILE A 240 17.70 25.63 -25.31
N GLU A 241 17.35 26.65 -24.52
CA GLU A 241 18.32 27.53 -23.87
C GLU A 241 19.28 26.74 -22.95
N LEU A 242 18.74 25.84 -22.12
CA LEU A 242 19.51 24.98 -21.23
C LEU A 242 20.52 24.11 -22.02
N THR A 243 20.09 23.49 -23.11
CA THR A 243 20.96 22.63 -23.92
C THR A 243 22.10 23.39 -24.61
N ARG A 244 21.98 24.71 -24.80
CA ARG A 244 23.06 25.58 -25.34
C ARG A 244 24.07 26.00 -24.28
N GLN A 245 23.66 26.04 -23.01
CA GLN A 245 24.52 26.52 -21.92
C GLN A 245 25.40 25.41 -21.31
N ILE A 246 24.99 24.15 -21.42
CA ILE A 246 25.69 23.04 -20.77
C ILE A 246 26.11 22.02 -21.83
N ASP A 247 27.43 21.77 -21.95
CA ASP A 247 27.91 20.65 -22.77
C ASP A 247 27.66 19.34 -22.08
N ALA A 248 26.64 18.63 -22.54
CA ALA A 248 26.20 17.36 -21.97
C ALA A 248 25.56 16.46 -23.04
N ASN A 249 25.41 15.17 -22.71
CA ASN A 249 24.56 14.27 -23.45
C ASN A 249 23.14 14.40 -22.94
N TYR A 250 22.20 14.76 -23.79
CA TYR A 250 20.79 14.97 -23.43
C TYR A 250 19.95 13.81 -23.86
N ILE A 251 19.23 13.21 -22.90
CA ILE A 251 18.31 12.11 -23.12
C ILE A 251 16.91 12.62 -22.84
N ILE A 252 16.01 12.52 -23.82
CA ILE A 252 14.63 12.99 -23.70
C ILE A 252 13.72 11.78 -23.49
N ILE A 253 12.97 11.77 -22.38
CA ILE A 253 11.88 10.81 -22.16
C ILE A 253 10.59 11.47 -22.62
N TRP A 254 10.01 10.91 -23.67
CA TRP A 254 8.75 11.33 -24.23
C TRP A 254 7.68 10.28 -23.97
N GLY A 255 6.50 10.68 -23.45
CA GLY A 255 5.32 9.84 -23.31
C GLY A 255 4.22 10.28 -24.26
N ASN A 256 3.45 9.33 -24.79
CA ASN A 256 2.23 9.60 -25.56
C ASN A 256 1.09 10.04 -24.64
#